data_7b108462e0df41a2058ec3b2dab92201
#
_entry.id   7b108462e0df41a2058ec3b2dab92201
#
_cell.length_a   1.000
_cell.length_b   1.000
_cell.length_c   1.000
_cell.angle_alpha   90.00
_cell.angle_beta   90.00
_cell.angle_gamma   90.00
#
_symmetry.space_group_name_H-M   'P 1'
#
loop_
_entity.id
_entity.type
_entity.pdbx_description
1 polymer ?
#
loop_
_entity_poly.entity_id
_entity_poly.type
_entity_poly.pdbx_seq_one_letter_code
_entity_poly.pdbx_strand_id
1 'polypeptide(L)'
;MYPGSLILSHAGLFGAAFLAATIFPFQSELVLIGLLVAEPAHWQTLLLAAALGNTLGSVVNWVLGRLIERFRDRPWFPVKARDYERVERWYARWGIWSLLFAWLPFGGDALTVVAGALRAPLLPFVLLVGIGKTARYAVLVAATLGWLA
;
A
#
# COMPACT_ATOMS: atom_id res chain seq x y z
N MET A 1 7.37 20.56 17.88
CA MET A 1 7.38 19.08 18.08
C MET A 1 8.78 18.65 18.52
N TYR A 2 8.89 17.84 19.55
CA TYR A 2 10.19 17.31 19.99
C TYR A 2 10.71 16.29 18.97
N PRO A 3 12.03 16.18 18.75
CA PRO A 3 12.60 15.21 17.79
C PRO A 3 12.14 13.78 18.02
N GLY A 4 11.99 13.37 19.28
CA GLY A 4 11.50 12.03 19.61
C GLY A 4 10.05 11.78 19.18
N SER A 5 9.18 12.78 19.32
CA SER A 5 7.78 12.65 18.88
C SER A 5 7.66 12.64 17.37
N LEU A 6 8.53 13.35 16.67
CA LEU A 6 8.59 13.32 15.20
C LEU A 6 8.98 11.93 14.69
N ILE A 7 10.00 11.32 15.27
CA ILE A 7 10.42 9.96 14.93
C ILE A 7 9.29 8.98 15.19
N LEU A 8 8.61 9.06 16.33
CA LEU A 8 7.48 8.20 16.67
C LEU A 8 6.32 8.36 15.68
N SER A 9 6.02 9.60 15.26
CA SER A 9 4.96 9.86 14.29
C SER A 9 5.27 9.21 12.94
N HIS A 10 6.50 9.35 12.45
CA HIS A 10 6.91 8.76 11.18
C HIS A 10 6.98 7.23 11.27
N ALA A 11 7.50 6.67 12.35
CA ALA A 11 7.54 5.23 12.56
C ALA A 11 6.13 4.65 12.69
N GLY A 12 5.24 5.32 13.40
CA GLY A 12 3.84 4.92 13.53
C GLY A 12 3.11 4.95 12.20
N LEU A 13 3.32 6.00 11.40
CA LEU A 13 2.74 6.11 10.06
C LEU A 13 3.29 5.03 9.12
N PHE A 14 4.59 4.80 9.14
CA PHE A 14 5.20 3.71 8.35
C PHE A 14 4.59 2.36 8.71
N GLY A 15 4.49 2.05 10.01
CA GLY A 15 3.89 0.81 10.48
C GLY A 15 2.42 0.69 10.10
N ALA A 16 1.64 1.75 10.24
CA ALA A 16 0.24 1.79 9.83
C ALA A 16 0.09 1.56 8.33
N ALA A 17 0.93 2.21 7.53
CA ALA A 17 0.92 2.05 6.06
C ALA A 17 1.33 0.64 5.64
N PHE A 18 2.31 0.05 6.32
CA PHE A 18 2.72 -1.33 6.10
C PHE A 18 1.58 -2.30 6.39
N LEU A 19 0.92 -2.15 7.53
CA LEU A 19 -0.21 -3.00 7.91
C LEU A 19 -1.43 -2.77 7.02
N ALA A 20 -1.65 -1.53 6.57
CA ALA A 20 -2.75 -1.20 5.66
C ALA A 20 -2.66 -1.97 4.34
N ALA A 21 -1.45 -2.20 3.85
CA ALA A 21 -1.25 -2.97 2.63
C ALA A 21 -1.55 -4.46 2.81
N THR A 22 -1.54 -4.95 4.04
CA THR A 22 -1.74 -6.38 4.34
C THR A 22 -3.12 -6.69 4.90
N ILE A 23 -3.68 -5.82 5.77
CA ILE A 23 -4.88 -6.16 6.56
C ILE A 23 -5.97 -5.08 6.49
N PHE A 24 -5.63 -3.80 6.68
CA PHE A 24 -6.60 -2.71 6.82
C PHE A 24 -6.28 -1.54 5.89
N PRO A 25 -6.97 -1.41 4.74
CA PRO A 25 -6.57 -0.48 3.67
C PRO A 25 -6.74 1.02 4.01
N PHE A 26 -7.55 1.39 4.99
CA PHE A 26 -7.86 2.80 5.25
C PHE A 26 -7.16 3.40 6.46
N GLN A 27 -6.52 2.61 7.30
CA GLN A 27 -5.91 3.13 8.54
C GLN A 27 -4.76 4.09 8.29
N SER A 28 -3.90 3.79 7.32
CA SER A 28 -2.76 4.66 7.02
C SER A 28 -3.17 6.03 6.52
N GLU A 29 -4.28 6.13 5.80
CA GLU A 29 -4.81 7.40 5.30
C GLU A 29 -5.28 8.28 6.45
N LEU A 30 -6.00 7.72 7.40
CA LEU A 30 -6.48 8.45 8.57
C LEU A 30 -5.31 8.93 9.44
N VAL A 31 -4.30 8.09 9.63
CA VAL A 31 -3.09 8.47 10.37
C VAL A 31 -2.34 9.58 9.64
N LEU A 32 -2.17 9.45 8.33
CA LEU A 32 -1.50 10.47 7.53
C LEU A 32 -2.22 11.82 7.61
N ILE A 33 -3.54 11.83 7.43
CA ILE A 33 -4.34 13.06 7.51
C ILE A 33 -4.19 13.70 8.90
N GLY A 34 -4.32 12.91 9.97
CA GLY A 34 -4.17 13.39 11.33
C GLY A 34 -2.81 14.04 11.58
N LEU A 35 -1.73 13.42 11.10
CA LEU A 35 -0.38 13.96 11.24
C LEU A 35 -0.14 15.19 10.37
N LEU A 36 -0.73 15.26 9.18
CA LEU A 36 -0.67 16.45 8.33
C LEU A 36 -1.39 17.64 8.95
N VAL A 37 -2.51 17.40 9.61
CA VAL A 37 -3.23 18.46 10.34
C VAL A 37 -2.40 18.98 11.51
N ALA A 38 -1.75 18.07 12.24
CA ALA A 38 -0.92 18.43 13.39
C ALA A 38 0.38 19.13 12.97
N GLU A 39 1.03 18.66 11.91
CA GLU A 39 2.37 19.11 11.49
C GLU A 39 2.48 19.23 9.96
N PRO A 40 1.76 20.19 9.35
CA PRO A 40 1.74 20.30 7.88
C PRO A 40 3.11 20.60 7.26
N ALA A 41 4.03 21.19 8.02
CA ALA A 41 5.38 21.47 7.54
C ALA A 41 6.18 20.21 7.17
N HIS A 42 5.83 19.05 7.73
CA HIS A 42 6.55 17.80 7.53
C HIS A 42 5.91 16.89 6.47
N TRP A 43 5.08 17.43 5.59
CA TRP A 43 4.31 16.64 4.61
C TRP A 43 5.18 15.75 3.72
N GLN A 44 6.37 16.21 3.35
CA GLN A 44 7.25 15.44 2.45
C GLN A 44 7.75 14.15 3.12
N THR A 45 8.23 14.25 4.36
CA THR A 45 8.71 13.09 5.10
C THR A 45 7.56 12.16 5.53
N LEU A 46 6.39 12.71 5.84
CA LEU A 46 5.19 11.93 6.12
C LEU A 46 4.72 11.16 4.88
N LEU A 47 4.73 11.81 3.71
CA LEU A 47 4.42 11.15 2.44
C LEU A 47 5.37 9.98 2.17
N LEU A 48 6.67 10.20 2.33
CA LEU A 48 7.67 9.15 2.14
C LEU A 48 7.47 7.99 3.10
N ALA A 49 7.22 8.26 4.38
CA ALA A 49 6.97 7.21 5.38
C ALA A 49 5.76 6.35 5.00
N ALA A 50 4.66 6.98 4.61
CA ALA A 50 3.45 6.28 4.18
C ALA A 50 3.69 5.45 2.91
N ALA A 51 4.31 6.05 1.90
CA ALA A 51 4.58 5.38 0.62
C ALA A 51 5.51 4.18 0.79
N LEU A 52 6.59 4.34 1.54
CA LEU A 52 7.55 3.26 1.81
C LEU A 52 6.91 2.12 2.61
N GLY A 53 6.18 2.44 3.67
CA GLY A 53 5.50 1.45 4.50
C GLY A 53 4.50 0.63 3.68
N ASN A 54 3.63 1.30 2.93
CA ASN A 54 2.62 0.63 2.14
C ASN A 54 3.21 -0.19 0.99
N THR A 55 4.27 0.30 0.34
CA THR A 55 4.97 -0.45 -0.72
C THR A 55 5.64 -1.70 -0.15
N LEU A 56 6.30 -1.60 1.00
CA LEU A 56 6.89 -2.77 1.67
C LEU A 56 5.82 -3.79 2.09
N GLY A 57 4.66 -3.32 2.55
CA GLY A 57 3.52 -4.19 2.82
C GLY A 57 3.07 -4.93 1.56
N SER A 58 3.09 -4.27 0.41
CA SER A 58 2.81 -4.91 -0.88
C SER A 58 3.85 -5.96 -1.26
N VAL A 59 5.11 -5.78 -0.89
CA VAL A 59 6.16 -6.80 -1.07
C VAL A 59 5.85 -8.04 -0.24
N VAL A 60 5.35 -7.86 0.98
CA VAL A 60 4.86 -9.00 1.80
C VAL A 60 3.74 -9.73 1.08
N ASN A 61 2.78 -9.02 0.50
CA ASN A 61 1.71 -9.62 -0.30
C ASN A 61 2.25 -10.38 -1.51
N TRP A 62 3.27 -9.84 -2.17
CA TRP A 62 3.95 -10.52 -3.27
C TRP A 62 4.60 -11.84 -2.81
N VAL A 63 5.26 -11.84 -1.65
CA VAL A 63 5.83 -13.06 -1.05
C VAL A 63 4.72 -14.06 -0.72
N LEU A 64 3.62 -13.61 -0.11
CA LEU A 64 2.46 -14.47 0.17
C LEU A 64 1.87 -15.06 -1.10
N GLY A 65 1.83 -14.27 -2.18
CA GLY A 65 1.41 -14.76 -3.50
C GLY A 65 2.31 -15.85 -4.03
N ARG A 66 3.61 -15.73 -3.85
CA ARG A 66 4.59 -16.77 -4.22
C ARG A 66 4.39 -18.08 -3.44
N LEU A 67 3.83 -17.97 -2.25
CA LEU A 67 3.59 -19.11 -1.36
C LEU A 67 2.10 -19.46 -1.27
N ILE A 68 1.31 -19.03 -2.25
CA ILE A 68 -0.15 -19.07 -2.20
C ILE A 68 -0.71 -20.47 -1.93
N GLU A 69 -0.14 -21.50 -2.52
CA GLU A 69 -0.60 -22.88 -2.35
C GLU A 69 -0.48 -23.34 -0.90
N ARG A 70 0.52 -22.80 -0.18
CA ARG A 70 0.76 -23.13 1.23
C ARG A 70 -0.16 -22.38 2.18
N PHE A 71 -0.51 -21.13 1.87
CA PHE A 71 -1.19 -20.23 2.80
C PHE A 71 -2.59 -19.80 2.37
N ARG A 72 -3.04 -20.15 1.18
CA ARG A 72 -4.30 -19.70 0.59
C ARG A 72 -5.51 -19.95 1.49
N ASP A 73 -5.57 -21.09 2.17
CA ASP A 73 -6.72 -21.49 2.99
C ASP A 73 -6.64 -21.00 4.44
N ARG A 74 -5.62 -20.24 4.79
CA ARG A 74 -5.47 -19.71 6.15
C ARG A 74 -6.42 -18.54 6.38
N PRO A 75 -7.05 -18.44 7.59
CA PRO A 75 -7.98 -17.34 7.90
C PRO A 75 -7.37 -15.95 7.81
N TRP A 76 -6.05 -15.83 8.04
CA TRP A 76 -5.32 -14.57 8.00
C TRP A 76 -4.88 -14.18 6.57
N PHE A 77 -5.08 -15.04 5.58
CA PHE A 77 -4.68 -14.72 4.19
C PHE A 77 -5.47 -13.50 3.69
N PRO A 78 -4.80 -12.47 3.15
CA PRO A 78 -5.41 -11.16 2.93
C PRO A 78 -6.44 -11.11 1.81
N VAL A 79 -6.56 -12.16 1.00
CA VAL A 79 -7.43 -12.16 -0.19
C VAL A 79 -8.38 -13.36 -0.16
N LYS A 80 -9.66 -13.08 -0.35
CA LYS A 80 -10.67 -14.13 -0.51
C LYS A 80 -10.57 -14.76 -1.90
N ALA A 81 -10.91 -16.05 -2.02
CA ALA A 81 -10.83 -16.79 -3.28
C ALA A 81 -11.57 -16.10 -4.44
N ARG A 82 -12.75 -15.53 -4.16
CA ARG A 82 -13.56 -14.82 -5.18
C ARG A 82 -12.87 -13.57 -5.70
N ASP A 83 -12.28 -12.79 -4.82
CA ASP A 83 -11.55 -11.57 -5.18
C ASP A 83 -10.26 -11.90 -5.92
N TYR A 84 -9.59 -12.96 -5.50
CA TYR A 84 -8.39 -13.46 -6.17
C TYR A 84 -8.66 -13.82 -7.63
N GLU A 85 -9.72 -14.60 -7.90
CA GLU A 85 -10.06 -15.03 -9.26
C GLU A 85 -10.40 -13.84 -10.18
N ARG A 86 -11.11 -12.85 -9.65
CA ARG A 86 -11.44 -11.62 -10.39
C ARG A 86 -10.19 -10.86 -10.79
N VAL A 87 -9.28 -10.66 -9.85
CA VAL A 87 -8.05 -9.89 -10.07
C VAL A 87 -7.08 -10.67 -10.94
N GLU A 88 -7.04 -12.00 -10.81
CA GLU A 88 -6.23 -12.86 -11.68
C GLU A 88 -6.65 -12.72 -13.16
N ARG A 89 -7.96 -12.69 -13.44
CA ARG A 89 -8.45 -12.43 -14.79
C ARG A 89 -8.03 -11.06 -15.31
N TRP A 90 -8.07 -10.05 -14.46
CA TRP A 90 -7.63 -8.70 -14.82
C TRP A 90 -6.13 -8.65 -15.09
N TYR A 91 -5.33 -9.25 -14.22
CA TYR A 91 -3.87 -9.34 -14.42
C TYR A 91 -3.53 -10.10 -15.71
N ALA A 92 -4.23 -11.19 -16.00
CA ALA A 92 -4.03 -11.93 -17.25
C ALA A 92 -4.28 -11.07 -18.49
N ARG A 93 -5.24 -10.14 -18.41
CA ARG A 93 -5.58 -9.23 -19.51
C ARG A 93 -4.58 -8.08 -19.68
N TRP A 94 -4.18 -7.45 -18.58
CA TRP A 94 -3.39 -6.22 -18.59
C TRP A 94 -1.92 -6.42 -18.25
N GLY A 95 -1.55 -7.58 -17.74
CA GLY A 95 -0.19 -7.92 -17.37
C GLY A 95 0.35 -7.08 -16.22
N ILE A 96 1.68 -6.93 -16.20
CA ILE A 96 2.40 -6.21 -15.14
C ILE A 96 1.98 -4.74 -15.01
N TRP A 97 1.51 -4.12 -16.10
CA TRP A 97 1.05 -2.73 -16.08
C TRP A 97 -0.17 -2.52 -15.19
N SER A 98 -0.95 -3.57 -14.93
CA SER A 98 -2.07 -3.51 -13.98
C SER A 98 -1.62 -3.14 -12.57
N LEU A 99 -0.35 -3.34 -12.23
CA LEU A 99 0.21 -2.99 -10.92
C LEU A 99 0.19 -1.49 -10.63
N LEU A 100 0.07 -0.64 -11.64
CA LEU A 100 -0.17 0.78 -11.44
C LEU A 100 -1.51 1.05 -10.76
N PHE A 101 -2.45 0.12 -10.82
CA PHE A 101 -3.75 0.19 -10.14
C PHE A 101 -3.75 -0.44 -8.75
N ALA A 102 -2.59 -0.85 -8.22
CA ALA A 102 -2.48 -1.39 -6.86
C ALA A 102 -2.87 -0.39 -5.77
N TRP A 103 -2.98 0.90 -6.12
CA TRP A 103 -3.46 1.96 -5.24
C TRP A 103 -4.97 1.91 -4.99
N LEU A 104 -5.74 1.18 -5.80
CA LEU A 104 -7.19 1.10 -5.64
C LEU A 104 -7.55 0.52 -4.28
N PRO A 105 -8.54 1.11 -3.56
CA PRO A 105 -8.93 0.64 -2.25
C PRO A 105 -9.57 -0.75 -2.26
N PHE A 106 -10.19 -1.12 -3.40
CA PHE A 106 -10.79 -2.44 -3.58
C PHE A 106 -10.08 -3.18 -4.72
N GLY A 107 -9.46 -4.30 -4.40
CA GLY A 107 -8.75 -5.13 -5.36
C GLY A 107 -7.28 -4.79 -5.55
N GLY A 108 -6.79 -3.62 -5.11
CA GLY A 108 -5.39 -3.23 -5.26
C GLY A 108 -4.43 -4.16 -4.52
N ASP A 109 -4.73 -4.50 -3.28
CA ASP A 109 -3.89 -5.42 -2.51
C ASP A 109 -4.03 -6.87 -3.00
N ALA A 110 -5.21 -7.27 -3.45
CA ALA A 110 -5.40 -8.55 -4.12
C ALA A 110 -4.52 -8.66 -5.37
N LEU A 111 -4.40 -7.59 -6.12
CA LEU A 111 -3.54 -7.51 -7.31
C LEU A 111 -2.06 -7.76 -6.96
N THR A 112 -1.58 -7.26 -5.84
CA THR A 112 -0.20 -7.50 -5.38
C THR A 112 0.05 -8.97 -5.03
N VAL A 113 -0.93 -9.63 -4.43
CA VAL A 113 -0.87 -11.07 -4.14
C VAL A 113 -0.87 -11.89 -5.44
N VAL A 114 -1.76 -11.57 -6.36
CA VAL A 114 -1.84 -12.24 -7.68
C VAL A 114 -0.54 -12.09 -8.46
N ALA A 115 0.04 -10.90 -8.47
CA ALA A 115 1.32 -10.65 -9.13
C ALA A 115 2.43 -11.54 -8.56
N GLY A 116 2.46 -11.75 -7.24
CA GLY A 116 3.38 -12.67 -6.60
C GLY A 116 3.15 -14.12 -7.03
N ALA A 117 1.89 -14.57 -7.04
CA ALA A 117 1.51 -15.91 -7.46
C ALA A 117 1.89 -16.20 -8.91
N LEU A 118 1.74 -15.22 -9.79
CA LEU A 118 2.10 -15.30 -11.20
C LEU A 118 3.58 -14.97 -11.47
N ARG A 119 4.36 -14.86 -10.43
CA ARG A 119 5.82 -14.71 -10.46
C ARG A 119 6.27 -13.43 -11.17
N ALA A 120 5.57 -12.32 -10.96
CA ALA A 120 6.01 -11.01 -11.45
C ALA A 120 7.43 -10.70 -10.92
N PRO A 121 8.33 -10.16 -11.76
CA PRO A 121 9.67 -9.80 -11.29
C PRO A 121 9.59 -8.72 -10.20
N LEU A 122 10.37 -8.89 -9.13
CA LEU A 122 10.28 -8.03 -7.95
C LEU A 122 10.58 -6.56 -8.24
N LEU A 123 11.62 -6.27 -9.02
CA LEU A 123 12.02 -4.88 -9.29
C LEU A 123 10.94 -4.10 -10.04
N PRO A 124 10.43 -4.54 -11.20
CA PRO A 124 9.30 -3.88 -11.85
C PRO A 124 8.05 -3.83 -10.96
N PHE A 125 7.79 -4.86 -10.17
CA PHE A 125 6.69 -4.87 -9.20
C PHE A 125 6.82 -3.71 -8.21
N VAL A 126 7.96 -3.57 -7.55
CA VAL A 126 8.20 -2.50 -6.56
C VAL A 126 8.07 -1.12 -7.21
N LEU A 127 8.61 -0.95 -8.41
CA LEU A 127 8.56 0.33 -9.13
C LEU A 127 7.11 0.72 -9.48
N LEU A 128 6.35 -0.18 -10.08
CA LEU A 128 4.98 0.11 -10.51
C LEU A 128 4.03 0.29 -9.32
N VAL A 129 4.11 -0.58 -8.33
CA VAL A 129 3.31 -0.48 -7.12
C VAL A 129 3.69 0.77 -6.32
N GLY A 130 4.97 1.04 -6.20
CA GLY A 130 5.49 2.23 -5.50
C GLY A 130 5.03 3.51 -6.14
N ILE A 131 5.07 3.62 -7.46
CA ILE A 131 4.58 4.78 -8.22
C ILE A 131 3.09 4.99 -7.96
N GLY A 132 2.27 3.95 -8.11
CA GLY A 132 0.82 4.05 -7.92
C GLY A 132 0.44 4.45 -6.50
N LYS A 133 1.04 3.83 -5.50
CA LYS A 133 0.76 4.12 -4.09
C LYS A 133 1.28 5.48 -3.66
N THR A 134 2.46 5.87 -4.12
CA THR A 134 3.00 7.22 -3.86
C THR A 134 2.10 8.29 -4.48
N ALA A 135 1.63 8.09 -5.70
CA ALA A 135 0.69 9.00 -6.35
C ALA A 135 -0.61 9.16 -5.54
N ARG A 136 -1.14 8.07 -5.01
CA ARG A 136 -2.34 8.10 -4.15
C ARG A 136 -2.12 8.94 -2.89
N TYR A 137 -1.03 8.70 -2.18
CA TYR A 137 -0.70 9.48 -0.98
C TYR A 137 -0.39 10.95 -1.32
N ALA A 138 0.26 11.21 -2.46
CA ALA A 138 0.52 12.57 -2.91
C ALA A 138 -0.78 13.35 -3.18
N VAL A 139 -1.76 12.72 -3.80
CA VAL A 139 -3.09 13.31 -4.01
C VAL A 139 -3.76 13.59 -2.66
N LEU A 140 -3.67 12.67 -1.72
CA LEU A 140 -4.25 12.84 -0.38
C LEU A 140 -3.57 13.97 0.37
N VAL A 141 -2.25 14.08 0.31
CA VAL A 141 -1.48 15.17 0.90
C VAL A 141 -1.90 16.51 0.28
N ALA A 142 -1.94 16.59 -1.04
CA ALA A 142 -2.33 17.81 -1.75
C ALA A 142 -3.76 18.25 -1.38
N ALA A 143 -4.70 17.31 -1.32
CA ALA A 143 -6.08 17.59 -0.94
C ALA A 143 -6.17 18.07 0.52
N THR A 144 -5.44 17.43 1.44
CA THR A 144 -5.45 17.80 2.86
C THR A 144 -4.84 19.18 3.07
N LEU A 145 -3.67 19.46 2.48
CA LEU A 145 -3.00 20.76 2.61
C LEU A 145 -3.82 21.87 1.93
N GLY A 146 -4.43 21.59 0.79
CA GLY A 146 -5.31 22.53 0.10
C GLY A 146 -6.54 22.90 0.94
N TRP A 147 -7.09 21.94 1.68
CA TRP A 147 -8.22 22.18 2.58
C TRP A 147 -7.81 22.99 3.81
N LEU A 148 -6.58 22.83 4.29
CA LEU A 148 -6.04 23.61 5.42
C LEU A 148 -5.61 25.04 5.04
N ALA A 149 -5.38 25.29 3.78
CA ALA A 149 -5.05 26.62 3.29
C ALA A 149 -6.31 27.55 3.28
#